data_990e3bd379e2ef2461f52c7e3f77af5a
#
_entry.id   990e3bd379e2ef2461f52c7e3f77af5a
#
_cell.length_a   1.000
_cell.length_b   1.000
_cell.length_c   1.000
_cell.angle_alpha   90.00
_cell.angle_beta   90.00
_cell.angle_gamma   90.00
#
_symmetry.space_group_name_H-M   'P 1'
#
loop_
_entity.id
_entity.type
_entity.pdbx_description
1 polymer ?
#
loop_
_entity_poly.entity_id
_entity_poly.type
_entity_poly.pdbx_seq_one_letter_code
_entity_poly.pdbx_strand_id
1 'polypeptide(L)'
;MLNLLLYREKADYPAGHEHAAKGWTGREAYREYSRASGPIFERVRGQIVWRGAFESMVTGPVDARWDDGFVARYPNAAAFFDMIKDAEYQRAVVNRTAALSDSRLIRFEPGAAGGGFA
;
A
#
# COMPACT_ATOMS: atom_id res chain seq x y z
N MET A 1 -1.55 1.68 10.29
CA MET A 1 -0.64 2.13 9.21
C MET A 1 -1.43 2.93 8.19
N LEU A 2 -1.12 4.23 8.08
CA LEU A 2 -1.64 5.05 6.98
C LEU A 2 -0.77 4.81 5.75
N ASN A 3 -1.42 4.53 4.64
CA ASN A 3 -0.77 4.37 3.33
C ASN A 3 -1.23 5.47 2.40
N LEU A 4 -0.28 6.14 1.77
CA LEU A 4 -0.53 7.09 0.68
C LEU A 4 0.21 6.58 -0.56
N LEU A 5 -0.48 6.52 -1.68
CA LEU A 5 0.03 5.89 -2.90
C LEU A 5 -0.03 6.84 -4.08
N LEU A 6 1.07 6.96 -4.80
CA LEU A 6 1.15 7.62 -6.11
C LEU A 6 1.63 6.59 -7.13
N TYR A 7 0.76 6.24 -8.08
CA TYR A 7 1.07 5.22 -9.07
C TYR A 7 1.94 5.76 -10.20
N ARG A 8 2.83 4.90 -10.71
CA ARG A 8 3.47 5.14 -12.00
C ARG A 8 2.43 5.06 -13.10
N GLU A 9 2.62 5.83 -14.15
CA GLU A 9 1.84 5.67 -15.38
C GLU A 9 2.07 4.28 -15.96
N LYS A 10 3.32 3.83 -16.01
CA LYS A 10 3.74 2.51 -16.44
C LYS A 10 4.53 1.82 -15.33
N ALA A 11 4.16 0.59 -14.99
CA ALA A 11 4.88 -0.20 -13.99
C ALA A 11 6.33 -0.43 -14.42
N ASP A 12 7.24 -0.33 -13.45
CA ASP A 12 8.68 -0.47 -13.65
C ASP A 12 9.21 -1.73 -12.96
N TYR A 13 9.07 -2.86 -13.64
CA TYR A 13 9.58 -4.14 -13.14
C TYR A 13 11.09 -4.30 -13.43
N PRO A 14 11.82 -5.04 -12.57
CA PRO A 14 13.20 -5.42 -12.88
C PRO A 14 13.28 -6.20 -14.18
N ALA A 15 14.35 -6.00 -14.94
CA ALA A 15 14.62 -6.77 -16.14
C ALA A 15 14.61 -8.28 -15.83
N GLY A 16 13.91 -9.05 -16.67
CA GLY A 16 13.78 -10.50 -16.50
C GLY A 16 12.67 -10.94 -15.51
N HIS A 17 12.01 -10.01 -14.84
CA HIS A 17 10.84 -10.35 -14.03
C HIS A 17 9.70 -10.85 -14.94
N GLU A 18 8.94 -11.84 -14.46
CA GLU A 18 7.84 -12.44 -15.24
C GLU A 18 6.77 -11.44 -15.71
N HIS A 19 6.60 -10.31 -14.99
CA HIS A 19 5.67 -9.25 -15.35
C HIS A 19 6.29 -8.09 -16.13
N ALA A 20 7.60 -8.11 -16.38
CA ALA A 20 8.28 -6.99 -17.04
C ALA A 20 7.75 -6.70 -18.46
N ALA A 21 7.31 -7.73 -19.18
CA ALA A 21 6.78 -7.61 -20.55
C ALA A 21 5.26 -7.43 -20.61
N LYS A 22 4.55 -7.34 -19.48
CA LYS A 22 3.09 -7.22 -19.44
C LYS A 22 2.59 -5.87 -19.94
N GLY A 23 3.40 -4.82 -19.85
CA GLY A 23 2.97 -3.47 -20.21
C GLY A 23 1.93 -2.88 -19.25
N TRP A 24 1.88 -3.36 -18.02
CA TRP A 24 0.92 -2.92 -17.03
C TRP A 24 1.14 -1.45 -16.62
N THR A 25 0.04 -0.79 -16.28
CA THR A 25 0.08 0.47 -15.55
C THR A 25 0.49 0.24 -14.09
N GLY A 26 0.86 1.29 -13.38
CA GLY A 26 1.11 1.20 -11.95
C GLY A 26 -0.08 0.63 -11.17
N ARG A 27 -1.31 1.05 -11.53
CA ARG A 27 -2.52 0.51 -10.88
C ARG A 27 -2.71 -0.99 -11.11
N GLU A 28 -2.41 -1.48 -12.30
CA GLU A 28 -2.50 -2.91 -12.61
C GLU A 28 -1.47 -3.72 -11.83
N ALA A 29 -0.25 -3.23 -11.76
CA ALA A 29 0.80 -3.85 -10.94
C ALA A 29 0.43 -3.86 -9.45
N TYR A 30 -0.20 -2.79 -8.95
CA TYR A 30 -0.63 -2.74 -7.56
C TYR A 30 -1.79 -3.70 -7.26
N ARG A 31 -2.70 -3.92 -8.23
CA ARG A 31 -3.73 -4.96 -8.11
C ARG A 31 -3.10 -6.35 -7.96
N GLU A 32 -2.07 -6.64 -8.74
CA GLU A 32 -1.33 -7.90 -8.62
C GLU A 32 -0.65 -8.01 -7.26
N TYR A 33 -0.04 -6.93 -6.76
CA TYR A 33 0.47 -6.90 -5.38
C TYR A 33 -0.62 -7.25 -4.37
N SER A 34 -1.78 -6.62 -4.48
CA SER A 34 -2.91 -6.85 -3.56
C SER A 34 -3.41 -8.30 -3.62
N ARG A 35 -3.49 -8.87 -4.83
CA ARG A 35 -3.89 -10.27 -5.04
C ARG A 35 -2.87 -11.23 -4.42
N ALA A 36 -1.60 -11.01 -4.67
CA ALA A 36 -0.54 -11.91 -4.24
C ALA A 36 -0.26 -11.81 -2.73
N SER A 37 -0.36 -10.60 -2.16
CA SER A 37 -0.11 -10.38 -0.73
C SER A 37 -1.34 -10.61 0.16
N GLY A 38 -2.54 -10.62 -0.41
CA GLY A 38 -3.80 -10.75 0.31
C GLY A 38 -3.85 -11.92 1.30
N PRO A 39 -3.52 -13.15 0.88
CA PRO A 39 -3.52 -14.31 1.79
C PRO A 39 -2.56 -14.15 2.98
N ILE A 40 -1.39 -13.53 2.77
CA ILE A 40 -0.43 -13.28 3.85
C ILE A 40 -0.98 -12.20 4.79
N PHE A 41 -1.55 -11.14 4.24
CA PHE A 41 -2.19 -10.07 5.01
C PHE A 41 -3.33 -10.61 5.91
N GLU A 42 -4.17 -11.48 5.37
CA GLU A 42 -5.23 -12.15 6.13
C GLU A 42 -4.67 -13.08 7.21
N ARG A 43 -3.64 -13.86 6.89
CA ARG A 43 -2.98 -14.78 7.84
C ARG A 43 -2.45 -14.04 9.07
N VAL A 44 -1.88 -12.86 8.90
CA VAL A 44 -1.40 -12.03 10.01
C VAL A 44 -2.50 -11.17 10.63
N ARG A 45 -3.76 -11.36 10.22
CA ARG A 45 -4.95 -10.69 10.75
C ARG A 45 -4.95 -9.19 10.47
N GLY A 46 -4.38 -8.79 9.34
CA GLY A 46 -4.49 -7.44 8.82
C GLY A 46 -5.91 -7.12 8.38
N GLN A 47 -6.30 -5.87 8.50
CA GLN A 47 -7.61 -5.36 8.07
C GLN A 47 -7.46 -3.98 7.47
N ILE A 48 -8.15 -3.73 6.36
CA ILE A 48 -8.30 -2.38 5.83
C ILE A 48 -9.50 -1.74 6.54
N VAL A 49 -9.24 -0.74 7.36
CA VAL A 49 -10.29 -0.09 8.17
C VAL A 49 -10.85 1.16 7.51
N TRP A 50 -10.16 1.71 6.54
CA TRP A 50 -10.62 2.84 5.73
C TRP A 50 -9.85 2.88 4.41
N ARG A 51 -10.48 3.37 3.33
CA ARG A 51 -9.82 3.68 2.05
C ARG A 51 -10.54 4.80 1.33
N GLY A 52 -9.80 5.55 0.51
CA GLY A 52 -10.34 6.61 -0.32
C GLY A 52 -9.43 6.96 -1.48
N ALA A 53 -10.02 7.55 -2.52
CA ALA A 53 -9.28 8.18 -3.61
C ALA A 53 -8.95 9.63 -3.22
N PHE A 54 -7.78 10.08 -3.64
CA PHE A 54 -7.36 11.46 -3.43
C PHE A 54 -8.23 12.41 -4.28
N GLU A 55 -8.70 13.49 -3.67
CA GLU A 55 -9.43 14.54 -4.38
C GLU A 55 -8.62 15.83 -4.47
N SER A 56 -8.11 16.31 -3.33
CA SER A 56 -7.34 17.55 -3.30
C SER A 56 -6.46 17.65 -2.06
N MET A 57 -5.40 18.44 -2.14
CA MET A 57 -4.62 18.87 -0.99
C MET A 57 -5.26 20.13 -0.41
N VAL A 58 -6.10 19.97 0.61
CA VAL A 58 -6.79 21.09 1.26
C VAL A 58 -5.78 21.99 1.99
N THR A 59 -4.84 21.39 2.69
CA THR A 59 -3.75 22.09 3.37
C THR A 59 -2.47 21.25 3.23
N GLY A 60 -1.44 21.83 2.69
CA GLY A 60 -0.13 21.18 2.49
C GLY A 60 0.56 21.69 1.22
N PRO A 61 1.73 21.10 0.89
CA PRO A 61 2.44 21.47 -0.34
C PRO A 61 1.58 21.18 -1.57
N VAL A 62 1.52 22.15 -2.50
CA VAL A 62 0.67 22.07 -3.71
C VAL A 62 1.08 20.96 -4.67
N ASP A 63 2.33 20.53 -4.62
CA ASP A 63 2.90 19.45 -5.42
C ASP A 63 2.82 18.07 -4.74
N ALA A 64 2.44 18.03 -3.47
CA ALA A 64 2.24 16.77 -2.74
C ALA A 64 0.86 16.20 -3.07
N ARG A 65 0.81 15.35 -4.09
CA ARG A 65 -0.41 14.71 -4.56
C ARG A 65 -0.29 13.19 -4.42
N TRP A 66 -1.43 12.56 -4.26
CA TRP A 66 -1.56 11.10 -4.17
C TRP A 66 -2.66 10.61 -5.10
N ASP A 67 -2.75 9.33 -5.33
CA ASP A 67 -3.87 8.73 -6.06
C ASP A 67 -4.86 8.09 -5.10
N ASP A 68 -4.36 7.30 -4.17
CA ASP A 68 -5.17 6.57 -3.20
C ASP A 68 -4.55 6.66 -1.80
N GLY A 69 -5.42 6.55 -0.79
CA GLY A 69 -5.02 6.39 0.59
C GLY A 69 -5.83 5.30 1.29
N PHE A 70 -5.24 4.63 2.25
CA PHE A 70 -5.95 3.69 3.10
C PHE A 70 -5.26 3.51 4.45
N VAL A 71 -6.03 3.04 5.42
CA VAL A 71 -5.50 2.66 6.73
C VAL A 71 -5.61 1.16 6.90
N ALA A 72 -4.46 0.52 7.10
CA ALA A 72 -4.37 -0.88 7.46
C ALA A 72 -4.13 -1.01 8.97
N ARG A 73 -4.90 -1.87 9.62
CA ARG A 73 -4.72 -2.22 11.02
C ARG A 73 -4.13 -3.61 11.15
N TYR A 74 -3.13 -3.75 12.01
CA TYR A 74 -2.55 -5.02 12.41
C TYR A 74 -2.76 -5.22 13.91
N PRO A 75 -2.87 -6.46 14.40
CA PRO A 75 -3.05 -6.70 15.85
C PRO A 75 -1.93 -6.11 16.71
N ASN A 76 -0.69 -6.18 16.19
CA ASN A 76 0.51 -5.67 16.84
C ASN A 76 1.64 -5.53 15.82
N ALA A 77 2.79 -5.00 16.25
CA ALA A 77 3.96 -4.85 15.37
C ALA A 77 4.52 -6.19 14.90
N ALA A 78 4.47 -7.23 15.74
CA ALA A 78 4.96 -8.56 15.38
C ALA A 78 4.22 -9.14 14.17
N ALA A 79 2.90 -8.94 14.06
CA ALA A 79 2.09 -9.37 12.92
C ALA A 79 2.57 -8.73 11.61
N PHE A 80 2.87 -7.42 11.63
CA PHE A 80 3.42 -6.72 10.49
C PHE A 80 4.80 -7.26 10.08
N PHE A 81 5.68 -7.50 11.05
CA PHE A 81 7.00 -8.08 10.77
C PHE A 81 6.92 -9.51 10.24
N ASP A 82 5.99 -10.33 10.75
CA ASP A 82 5.76 -11.67 10.22
C ASP A 82 5.37 -11.62 8.74
N MET A 83 4.51 -10.70 8.36
CA MET A 83 4.16 -10.49 6.95
C MET A 83 5.38 -10.10 6.11
N ILE A 84 6.15 -9.12 6.56
CA ILE A 84 7.32 -8.64 5.81
C ILE A 84 8.36 -9.75 5.60
N LYS A 85 8.56 -10.61 6.58
CA LYS A 85 9.54 -11.72 6.52
C LYS A 85 9.06 -12.91 5.68
N ASP A 86 7.78 -12.99 5.37
CA ASP A 86 7.22 -14.10 4.60
C ASP A 86 7.81 -14.11 3.19
N ALA A 87 8.28 -15.27 2.73
CA ALA A 87 8.91 -15.41 1.42
C ALA A 87 7.95 -15.12 0.27
N GLU A 88 6.67 -15.46 0.42
CA GLU A 88 5.64 -15.15 -0.57
C GLU A 88 5.33 -13.65 -0.61
N TYR A 89 5.31 -13.00 0.56
CA TYR A 89 5.18 -11.54 0.62
C TYR A 89 6.36 -10.85 -0.07
N GLN A 90 7.58 -11.34 0.11
CA GLN A 90 8.76 -10.78 -0.54
C GLN A 90 8.69 -10.90 -2.07
N ARG A 91 8.08 -11.96 -2.59
CA ARG A 91 7.79 -12.07 -4.02
C ARG A 91 6.68 -11.11 -4.46
N ALA A 92 5.64 -10.97 -3.65
CA ALA A 92 4.51 -10.09 -3.95
C ALA A 92 4.90 -8.60 -3.97
N VAL A 93 5.77 -8.18 -3.04
CA VAL A 93 6.13 -6.76 -2.85
C VAL A 93 6.90 -6.17 -4.04
N VAL A 94 7.51 -6.99 -4.90
CA VAL A 94 8.11 -6.53 -6.15
C VAL A 94 7.08 -5.82 -7.03
N ASN A 95 5.83 -6.30 -7.05
CA ASN A 95 4.72 -5.65 -7.76
C ASN A 95 4.40 -4.27 -7.18
N ARG A 96 4.46 -4.12 -5.85
CA ARG A 96 4.26 -2.81 -5.20
C ARG A 96 5.35 -1.82 -5.57
N THR A 97 6.59 -2.24 -5.54
CA THR A 97 7.74 -1.41 -5.93
C THR A 97 7.64 -0.99 -7.39
N ALA A 98 7.28 -1.91 -8.28
CA ALA A 98 7.07 -1.62 -9.70
C ALA A 98 5.91 -0.65 -9.95
N ALA A 99 4.88 -0.68 -9.09
CA ALA A 99 3.64 0.08 -9.24
C ALA A 99 3.77 1.55 -8.87
N LEU A 100 4.61 1.89 -7.89
CA LEU A 100 4.57 3.18 -7.21
C LEU A 100 5.74 4.07 -7.59
N SER A 101 5.44 5.34 -7.93
CA SER A 101 6.44 6.39 -8.07
C SER A 101 6.79 7.04 -6.74
N ASP A 102 5.82 7.12 -5.83
CA ASP A 102 6.00 7.61 -4.47
C ASP A 102 4.97 6.96 -3.55
N SER A 103 5.29 6.88 -2.26
CA SER A 103 4.39 6.35 -1.25
C SER A 103 4.76 6.84 0.14
N ARG A 104 3.79 6.77 1.04
CA ARG A 104 4.04 6.91 2.47
C ARG A 104 3.42 5.73 3.20
N LEU A 105 4.14 5.22 4.17
CA LEU A 105 3.67 4.22 5.11
C LEU A 105 3.98 4.74 6.50
N ILE A 106 2.94 5.19 7.21
CA ILE A 106 3.10 5.89 8.47
C ILE A 106 2.38 5.12 9.57
N ARG A 107 3.08 4.81 10.65
CA ARG A 107 2.50 4.16 11.81
C ARG A 107 1.89 5.19 12.75
N PHE A 108 0.64 4.95 13.15
CA PHE A 108 -0.04 5.68 14.21
C PHE A 108 -0.47 4.69 15.30
N GLU A 109 -0.41 5.13 16.53
CA GLU A 109 -1.08 4.45 17.62
C GLU A 109 -2.57 4.82 17.58
N PRO A 110 -3.49 3.84 17.58
CA PRO A 110 -4.91 4.15 17.53
C PRO A 110 -5.38 4.87 18.78
N GLY A 111 -6.13 5.95 18.58
CA GLY A 111 -6.89 6.61 19.64
C GLY A 111 -8.37 6.24 19.58
N ALA A 112 -9.18 6.83 20.45
CA ALA A 112 -10.61 6.69 20.41
C ALA A 112 -11.18 7.32 19.13
N ALA A 113 -12.09 6.61 18.46
CA ALA A 113 -12.77 7.10 17.27
C ALA A 113 -14.17 7.60 17.61
N GLY A 114 -14.65 8.57 16.85
CA GLY A 114 -15.97 9.18 17.00
C GLY A 114 -15.95 10.42 17.88
N GLY A 115 -17.07 11.17 17.90
CA GLY A 115 -17.19 12.44 18.59
C GLY A 115 -16.43 13.58 17.91
N GLY A 116 -16.04 14.59 18.68
CA GLY A 116 -15.29 15.76 18.20
C GLY A 116 -13.77 15.57 18.27
N PHE A 117 -13.05 16.68 18.23
CA PHE A 117 -11.59 16.68 18.26
C PHE A 117 -11.00 16.34 19.63
N ALA A 118 -11.78 16.47 20.68
CA ALA A 118 -11.33 16.19 22.04
C ALA A 118 -11.83 14.84 22.56
#